data_8768a3639b98522c1c77286684e22eb4
#
_entry.id   8768a3639b98522c1c77286684e22eb4
#
_cell.length_a   1.000
_cell.length_b   1.000
_cell.length_c   1.000
_cell.angle_alpha   90.00
_cell.angle_beta   90.00
_cell.angle_gamma   90.00
#
_symmetry.space_group_name_H-M   'P 1'
#
loop_
_entity.id
_entity.type
_entity.pdbx_description
1 polymer ?
#
loop_
_entity_poly.entity_id
_entity_poly.type
_entity_poly.pdbx_seq_one_letter_code
_entity_poly.pdbx_strand_id
1 'polypeptide(L)'
;MWSSASLDLLSLFTNDTELIDYAPGDKIFEEDAPGDKMYVVIEGEVALGVRNTQISTIKAGEMFGEMALIDTNPRSATATAVTKCKLAAVDERRFTFLVQQTPFFALYVMRLMTQRLRAIDDTIS
;
A
#
# COMPACT_ATOMS: atom_id res chain seq x y z
N MET A 1 -1.26 2.72 -20.94
CA MET A 1 -0.46 1.55 -20.56
C MET A 1 -0.43 1.34 -19.06
N TRP A 2 0.01 2.32 -18.29
CA TRP A 2 0.04 2.20 -16.83
C TRP A 2 -1.32 2.29 -16.19
N SER A 3 -2.26 3.02 -16.78
CA SER A 3 -3.63 3.09 -16.29
C SER A 3 -4.31 1.72 -16.37
N SER A 4 -4.02 0.93 -17.41
CA SER A 4 -4.55 -0.43 -17.52
C SER A 4 -4.01 -1.31 -16.42
N ALA A 5 -2.71 -1.17 -16.09
CA ALA A 5 -2.10 -1.94 -15.02
C ALA A 5 -2.73 -1.62 -13.66
N SER A 6 -3.08 -0.35 -13.42
CA SER A 6 -3.75 0.05 -12.17
C SER A 6 -5.14 -0.55 -12.05
N LEU A 7 -5.90 -0.60 -13.15
CA LEU A 7 -7.22 -1.21 -13.16
C LEU A 7 -7.13 -2.72 -12.93
N ASP A 8 -6.15 -3.37 -13.55
CA ASP A 8 -5.91 -4.79 -13.36
C ASP A 8 -5.49 -5.12 -11.93
N LEU A 9 -4.79 -4.19 -11.28
CA LEU A 9 -4.40 -4.35 -9.89
C LEU A 9 -5.62 -4.54 -8.99
N LEU A 10 -6.65 -3.72 -9.15
CA LEU A 10 -7.88 -3.87 -8.37
C LEU A 10 -8.52 -5.24 -8.60
N SER A 11 -8.59 -5.69 -9.84
CA SER A 11 -9.20 -6.99 -10.15
C SER A 11 -8.41 -8.16 -9.58
N LEU A 12 -7.09 -8.03 -9.44
CA LEU A 12 -6.27 -9.07 -8.84
C LEU A 12 -6.62 -9.31 -7.37
N PHE A 13 -7.14 -8.30 -6.68
CA PHE A 13 -7.35 -8.34 -5.23
C PHE A 13 -8.81 -8.44 -4.82
N THR A 14 -9.76 -8.45 -5.75
CA THR A 14 -11.18 -8.46 -5.39
C THR A 14 -11.75 -9.85 -5.17
N ASN A 15 -11.13 -10.89 -5.72
CA ASN A 15 -11.71 -12.23 -5.70
C ASN A 15 -11.10 -13.21 -4.70
N ASP A 16 -9.78 -13.26 -4.58
CA ASP A 16 -9.11 -14.31 -3.81
C ASP A 16 -8.34 -13.81 -2.60
N THR A 17 -8.40 -12.51 -2.32
CA THR A 17 -7.62 -11.91 -1.25
C THR A 17 -8.52 -11.60 -0.08
N GLU A 18 -8.01 -11.79 1.13
CA GLU A 18 -8.71 -11.39 2.33
C GLU A 18 -8.91 -9.88 2.33
N LEU A 19 -10.18 -9.46 2.41
CA LEU A 19 -10.54 -8.05 2.47
C LEU A 19 -10.89 -7.69 3.91
N ILE A 20 -10.37 -6.57 4.37
CA ILE A 20 -10.57 -6.10 5.74
C ILE A 20 -11.26 -4.75 5.70
N ASP A 21 -12.30 -4.59 6.53
CA ASP A 21 -13.03 -3.33 6.65
C ASP A 21 -12.48 -2.51 7.81
N TYR A 22 -12.36 -1.20 7.58
CA TYR A 22 -11.94 -0.25 8.61
C TYR A 22 -12.93 0.90 8.67
N ALA A 23 -13.23 1.36 9.88
CA ALA A 23 -14.05 2.55 10.10
C ALA A 23 -13.18 3.80 10.03
N PRO A 24 -13.77 4.98 9.73
CA PRO A 24 -13.01 6.23 9.77
C PRO A 24 -12.32 6.39 11.13
N GLY A 25 -11.04 6.74 11.12
CA GLY A 25 -10.23 6.91 12.32
C GLY A 25 -9.52 5.66 12.81
N ASP A 26 -9.85 4.49 12.27
CA ASP A 26 -9.15 3.25 12.65
C ASP A 26 -7.71 3.29 12.15
N LYS A 27 -6.79 2.82 12.99
CA LYS A 27 -5.39 2.67 12.59
C LYS A 27 -5.19 1.30 11.97
N ILE A 28 -4.61 1.29 10.77
CA ILE A 28 -4.28 0.06 10.06
C ILE A 28 -2.95 -0.48 10.59
N PHE A 29 -1.98 0.40 10.79
CA PHE A 29 -0.75 0.09 11.51
C PHE A 29 -0.15 1.39 12.06
N GLU A 30 0.76 1.25 13.01
CA GLU A 30 1.40 2.38 13.68
C GLU A 30 2.88 2.44 13.34
N GLU A 31 3.40 3.67 13.31
CA GLU A 31 4.82 3.95 13.15
C GLU A 31 5.63 3.16 14.18
N ASP A 32 6.76 2.61 13.76
CA ASP A 32 7.69 1.81 14.56
C ASP A 32 7.18 0.42 14.95
N ALA A 33 5.93 0.08 14.64
CA ALA A 33 5.43 -1.28 14.85
C ALA A 33 6.03 -2.24 13.83
N PRO A 34 6.18 -3.53 14.17
CA PRO A 34 6.61 -4.51 13.18
C PRO A 34 5.51 -4.69 12.13
N GLY A 35 5.91 -4.97 10.90
CA GLY A 35 4.96 -5.19 9.82
C GLY A 35 5.42 -6.30 8.91
N ASP A 36 4.46 -7.07 8.39
CA ASP A 36 4.72 -8.19 7.51
C ASP A 36 3.77 -8.23 6.31
N LYS A 37 3.00 -7.16 6.10
CA LYS A 37 2.00 -7.10 5.03
C LYS A 37 2.02 -5.74 4.36
N MET A 38 1.69 -5.74 3.08
CA MET A 38 1.30 -4.52 2.39
C MET A 38 -0.22 -4.51 2.21
N TYR A 39 -0.75 -3.38 1.81
CA TYR A 39 -2.19 -3.21 1.62
C TYR A 39 -2.50 -2.54 0.29
N VAL A 40 -3.61 -2.93 -0.31
CA VAL A 40 -4.16 -2.27 -1.50
C VAL A 40 -5.51 -1.68 -1.10
N VAL A 41 -5.73 -0.42 -1.41
CA VAL A 41 -7.01 0.24 -1.12
C VAL A 41 -8.01 -0.15 -2.20
N ILE A 42 -9.04 -0.90 -1.81
CA ILE A 42 -10.13 -1.27 -2.70
C ILE A 42 -11.18 -0.16 -2.69
N GLU A 43 -11.52 0.34 -1.49
CA GLU A 43 -12.47 1.46 -1.32
C GLU A 43 -11.97 2.37 -0.21
N GLY A 44 -12.19 3.68 -0.36
CA GLY A 44 -11.90 4.67 0.67
C GLY A 44 -10.56 5.34 0.51
N GLU A 45 -10.12 6.01 1.56
CA GLU A 45 -8.87 6.75 1.59
C GLU A 45 -8.12 6.48 2.90
N VAL A 46 -6.80 6.38 2.81
CA VAL A 46 -5.91 6.13 3.95
C VAL A 46 -4.91 7.28 4.04
N ALA A 47 -4.71 7.82 5.23
CA ALA A 47 -3.69 8.84 5.49
C ALA A 47 -2.45 8.17 6.05
N LEU A 48 -1.29 8.52 5.51
CA LEU A 48 0.00 8.13 6.07
C LEU A 48 0.60 9.33 6.78
N GLY A 49 1.09 9.12 8.00
CA GLY A 49 1.67 10.19 8.79
C GLY A 49 2.89 9.74 9.56
N VAL A 50 3.82 10.68 9.77
CA VAL A 50 5.03 10.48 10.56
C VAL A 50 5.03 11.51 11.66
N ARG A 51 5.14 11.07 12.91
CA ARG A 51 5.18 11.97 14.09
C ARG A 51 4.00 12.94 14.11
N ASN A 52 2.80 12.42 13.86
CA ASN A 52 1.56 13.20 13.84
C ASN A 52 1.42 14.20 12.69
N THR A 53 2.32 14.14 11.70
CA THR A 53 2.24 14.98 10.51
C THR A 53 1.85 14.14 9.33
N GLN A 54 0.73 14.44 8.69
CA GLN A 54 0.29 13.71 7.52
C GLN A 54 1.24 14.01 6.35
N ILE A 55 1.75 12.96 5.72
CA ILE A 55 2.68 13.09 4.60
C ILE A 55 2.07 12.66 3.26
N SER A 56 1.00 11.88 3.28
CA SER A 56 0.42 11.36 2.05
C SER A 56 -0.99 10.85 2.28
N THR A 57 -1.78 10.83 1.21
CA THR A 57 -3.10 10.19 1.18
C THR A 57 -3.09 9.12 0.10
N ILE A 58 -3.52 7.93 0.45
CA ILE A 58 -3.58 6.79 -0.46
C ILE A 58 -5.04 6.55 -0.82
N LYS A 59 -5.32 6.49 -2.11
CA LYS A 59 -6.69 6.37 -2.64
C LYS A 59 -6.95 4.99 -3.21
N ALA A 60 -8.21 4.72 -3.52
CA ALA A 60 -8.61 3.45 -4.14
C ALA A 60 -7.75 3.15 -5.38
N GLY A 61 -7.30 1.92 -5.50
CA GLY A 61 -6.41 1.48 -6.58
C GLY A 61 -4.94 1.64 -6.28
N GLU A 62 -4.59 2.27 -5.17
CA GLU A 62 -3.20 2.47 -4.76
C GLU A 62 -2.82 1.52 -3.64
N MET A 63 -1.51 1.31 -3.46
CA MET A 63 -1.01 0.42 -2.42
C MET A 63 -0.10 1.18 -1.44
N PHE A 64 0.07 0.62 -0.26
CA PHE A 64 0.94 1.18 0.76
C PHE A 64 1.45 0.07 1.68
N GLY A 65 2.51 0.38 2.44
CA GLY A 65 3.10 -0.57 3.38
C GLY A 65 3.98 -1.62 2.72
N GLU A 66 4.33 -1.45 1.45
CA GLU A 66 5.11 -2.41 0.66
C GLU A 66 6.53 -2.59 1.20
N MET A 67 7.07 -1.61 1.90
CA MET A 67 8.43 -1.71 2.47
C MET A 67 8.55 -2.88 3.45
N ALA A 68 7.48 -3.24 4.13
CA ALA A 68 7.48 -4.35 5.07
C ALA A 68 7.77 -5.70 4.42
N LEU A 69 7.50 -5.82 3.12
CA LEU A 69 7.79 -7.05 2.37
C LEU A 69 9.19 -7.06 1.77
N ILE A 70 9.80 -5.89 1.62
CA ILE A 70 11.08 -5.74 0.92
C ILE A 70 12.24 -5.71 1.91
N ASP A 71 12.05 -5.02 3.03
CA ASP A 71 13.02 -5.06 4.11
C ASP A 71 12.29 -5.42 5.42
N THR A 72 13.04 -5.69 6.46
CA THR A 72 12.50 -6.14 7.73
C THR A 72 12.41 -5.02 8.76
N ASN A 73 12.55 -3.78 8.31
CA ASN A 73 12.51 -2.62 9.21
C ASN A 73 11.08 -2.39 9.73
N PRO A 74 10.94 -1.79 10.92
CA PRO A 74 9.63 -1.39 11.42
C PRO A 74 8.92 -0.41 10.50
N ARG A 75 7.61 -0.27 10.70
CA ARG A 75 6.80 0.67 9.92
C ARG A 75 7.36 2.09 10.01
N SER A 76 7.52 2.72 8.86
CA SER A 76 8.06 4.09 8.78
C SER A 76 7.00 5.16 8.96
N ALA A 77 5.73 4.78 9.01
CA ALA A 77 4.61 5.71 9.13
C ALA A 77 3.44 5.04 9.82
N THR A 78 2.49 5.86 10.30
CA THR A 78 1.21 5.40 10.80
C THR A 78 0.19 5.51 9.68
N ALA A 79 -0.57 4.45 9.44
CA ALA A 79 -1.64 4.44 8.45
C ALA A 79 -2.99 4.47 9.15
N THR A 80 -3.82 5.45 8.81
CA THR A 80 -5.13 5.67 9.43
C THR A 80 -6.20 5.78 8.34
N ALA A 81 -7.33 5.09 8.53
CA ALA A 81 -8.45 5.22 7.63
C ALA A 81 -9.07 6.62 7.77
N VAL A 82 -9.14 7.36 6.67
CA VAL A 82 -9.77 8.70 6.66
C VAL A 82 -11.27 8.54 6.52
N THR A 83 -11.68 7.64 5.64
CA THR A 83 -13.08 7.30 5.40
C THR A 83 -13.27 5.84 5.75
N LYS A 84 -14.48 5.33 5.58
CA LYS A 84 -14.73 3.90 5.62
C LYS A 84 -13.88 3.26 4.51
N CYS A 85 -13.09 2.27 4.86
CA CYS A 85 -12.15 1.64 3.92
C CYS A 85 -12.37 0.16 3.82
N LYS A 86 -12.09 -0.36 2.64
CA LYS A 86 -11.96 -1.80 2.39
C LYS A 86 -10.56 -2.00 1.81
N LEU A 87 -9.73 -2.77 2.50
CA LEU A 87 -8.33 -3.00 2.12
C LEU A 87 -8.08 -4.48 1.86
N ALA A 88 -7.25 -4.76 0.86
CA ALA A 88 -6.71 -6.09 0.65
C ALA A 88 -5.37 -6.20 1.35
N ALA A 89 -5.21 -7.18 2.22
CA ALA A 89 -3.95 -7.43 2.92
C ALA A 89 -3.14 -8.48 2.15
N VAL A 90 -1.86 -8.17 1.92
CA VAL A 90 -0.98 -9.02 1.11
C VAL A 90 0.30 -9.28 1.90
N ASP A 91 0.51 -10.53 2.28
CA ASP A 91 1.75 -10.95 2.93
C ASP A 91 2.82 -11.32 1.88
N GLU A 92 4.02 -11.69 2.33
CA GLU A 92 5.11 -12.04 1.43
C GLU A 92 4.75 -13.22 0.53
N ARG A 93 4.09 -14.22 1.07
CA ARG A 93 3.69 -15.40 0.31
C ARG A 93 2.74 -15.03 -0.83
N ARG A 94 1.73 -14.22 -0.54
CA ARG A 94 0.78 -13.76 -1.54
C ARG A 94 1.45 -12.87 -2.57
N PHE A 95 2.33 -12.01 -2.13
CA PHE A 95 3.11 -11.13 -3.00
C PHE A 95 3.92 -11.95 -4.00
N THR A 96 4.66 -12.94 -3.52
CA THR A 96 5.48 -13.81 -4.36
C THR A 96 4.62 -14.56 -5.38
N PHE A 97 3.48 -15.06 -4.94
CA PHE A 97 2.54 -15.73 -5.83
C PHE A 97 2.07 -14.79 -6.94
N LEU A 98 1.70 -13.56 -6.60
CA LEU A 98 1.25 -12.57 -7.57
C LEU A 98 2.34 -12.23 -8.58
N VAL A 99 3.59 -12.11 -8.14
CA VAL A 99 4.72 -11.86 -9.04
C VAL A 99 4.90 -13.02 -10.02
N GLN A 100 4.76 -14.25 -9.54
CA GLN A 100 4.89 -15.43 -10.40
C GLN A 100 3.77 -15.53 -11.44
N GLN A 101 2.54 -15.24 -11.03
CA GLN A 101 1.37 -15.32 -11.92
C GLN A 101 1.27 -14.12 -12.85
N THR A 102 1.69 -12.96 -12.37
CA THR A 102 1.61 -11.71 -13.12
C THR A 102 2.92 -10.94 -12.92
N PRO A 103 3.99 -11.30 -13.66
CA PRO A 103 5.30 -10.66 -13.48
C PRO A 103 5.26 -9.14 -13.56
N PHE A 104 4.34 -8.60 -14.33
CA PHE A 104 4.15 -7.16 -14.48
C PHE A 104 3.83 -6.47 -13.14
N PHE A 105 3.26 -7.20 -12.20
CA PHE A 105 2.96 -6.69 -10.87
C PHE A 105 4.23 -6.21 -10.16
N ALA A 106 5.33 -6.97 -10.26
CA ALA A 106 6.60 -6.58 -9.66
C ALA A 106 7.09 -5.25 -10.22
N LEU A 107 6.99 -5.10 -11.54
CA LEU A 107 7.41 -3.86 -12.21
C LEU A 107 6.53 -2.67 -11.77
N TYR A 108 5.24 -2.90 -11.61
CA TYR A 108 4.32 -1.88 -11.11
C TYR A 108 4.72 -1.40 -9.73
N VAL A 109 5.01 -2.32 -8.82
CA VAL A 109 5.44 -2.00 -7.45
C VAL A 109 6.74 -1.19 -7.47
N MET A 110 7.71 -1.62 -8.26
CA MET A 110 8.99 -0.93 -8.36
C MET A 110 8.85 0.49 -8.90
N ARG A 111 7.97 0.71 -9.86
CA ARG A 111 7.72 2.04 -10.40
C ARG A 111 7.02 2.95 -9.40
N LEU A 112 6.09 2.41 -8.64
CA LEU A 112 5.44 3.16 -7.58
C LEU A 112 6.46 3.63 -6.56
N MET A 113 7.37 2.76 -6.15
CA MET A 113 8.44 3.10 -5.21
C MET A 113 9.36 4.16 -5.77
N THR A 114 9.69 4.07 -7.05
CA THR A 114 10.52 5.07 -7.73
C THR A 114 9.86 6.45 -7.71
N GLN A 115 8.56 6.50 -7.98
CA GLN A 115 7.81 7.75 -7.94
C GLN A 115 7.81 8.37 -6.55
N ARG A 116 7.66 7.55 -5.53
CA ARG A 116 7.68 8.02 -4.13
C ARG A 116 9.04 8.55 -3.73
N LEU A 117 10.12 7.88 -4.16
CA LEU A 117 11.48 8.35 -3.91
C LEU A 117 11.75 9.70 -4.59
N ARG A 118 11.32 9.85 -5.85
CA ARG A 118 11.51 11.10 -6.58
C ARG A 118 10.74 12.25 -5.93
N ALA A 119 9.55 12.00 -5.44
CA ALA A 119 8.77 13.01 -4.73
C ALA A 119 9.50 13.50 -3.48
N ILE A 120 10.16 12.61 -2.76
CA ILE A 120 10.96 12.97 -1.58
C ILE A 120 12.17 13.79 -2.01
N ASP A 121 12.88 13.38 -3.05
CA ASP A 121 14.04 14.11 -3.58
C ASP A 121 13.66 15.53 -4.00
N ASP A 122 12.56 15.70 -4.71
CA ASP A 122 12.08 17.00 -5.14
C ASP A 122 11.74 17.90 -3.96
N THR A 123 11.24 17.31 -2.87
CA THR A 123 10.91 18.05 -1.65
C THR A 123 12.18 18.51 -0.93
N ILE A 124 13.22 17.68 -0.94
CA ILE A 124 14.48 17.98 -0.25
C ILE A 124 15.34 18.93 -1.04
N SER A 125 15.38 18.77 -2.35
CA SER A 125 16.21 19.59 -3.22
C SER A 125 15.53 20.88 -3.65
#